data_0f4add04c49e3e2451390328a5df9129
#
_entry.id   0f4add04c49e3e2451390328a5df9129
#
_cell.length_a   1.000
_cell.length_b   1.000
_cell.length_c   1.000
_cell.angle_alpha   90.00
_cell.angle_beta   90.00
_cell.angle_gamma   90.00
#
_symmetry.space_group_name_H-M   'P 1'
#
loop_
_entity.id
_entity.type
_entity.pdbx_description
1 polymer ?
#
loop_
_entity_poly.entity_id
_entity_poly.type
_entity_poly.pdbx_seq_one_letter_code
_entity_poly.pdbx_strand_id
1 'polypeptide(L)'
;MAKDETARMSRDFGLLAALGVVLVLAGLVGLIYTGVATLTSMLLFGWLLLIGGAVGLLHAIQARGTNFFWLGVVVASLNIAAGVVVISRPEAAAEALTMFAALLFLTGGVFRLAGSLVVRGTQFGWTLVQGAFGLLLGILVLASWPSSSKYVIGCFFSLALLFDGLGLIATGFGGRRIVGMVSERLAAENGARSETDEPVAKPVQPE
;
A
#
# COMPACT_ATOMS: atom_id res chain seq x y z
N MET A 1 4.72 -7.33 -33.37
CA MET A 1 4.20 -6.38 -32.38
C MET A 1 3.62 -7.08 -31.15
N ALA A 2 2.62 -7.99 -31.27
CA ALA A 2 2.01 -8.66 -30.11
C ALA A 2 3.00 -9.50 -29.24
N LYS A 3 4.00 -10.13 -29.85
CA LYS A 3 5.00 -10.97 -29.15
C LYS A 3 5.99 -10.15 -28.30
N ASP A 4 6.28 -8.91 -28.71
CA ASP A 4 7.14 -7.99 -27.96
C ASP A 4 6.40 -7.32 -26.77
N GLU A 5 5.10 -7.09 -26.93
CA GLU A 5 4.26 -6.56 -25.85
C GLU A 5 4.04 -7.60 -24.75
N THR A 6 3.80 -8.85 -25.10
CA THR A 6 3.66 -9.93 -24.10
C THR A 6 4.97 -10.21 -23.35
N ALA A 7 6.12 -10.10 -24.05
CA ALA A 7 7.44 -10.24 -23.41
C ALA A 7 7.74 -9.08 -22.45
N ARG A 8 7.35 -7.86 -22.78
CA ARG A 8 7.49 -6.69 -21.90
C ARG A 8 6.58 -6.83 -20.67
N MET A 9 5.30 -7.15 -20.86
CA MET A 9 4.36 -7.39 -19.76
C MET A 9 4.83 -8.49 -18.80
N SER A 10 5.33 -9.61 -19.30
CA SER A 10 5.84 -10.68 -18.43
C SER A 10 7.08 -10.27 -17.63
N ARG A 11 7.90 -9.38 -18.18
CA ARG A 11 9.07 -8.81 -17.51
C ARG A 11 8.66 -7.82 -16.42
N ASP A 12 7.65 -6.99 -16.66
CA ASP A 12 7.12 -6.03 -15.69
C ASP A 12 6.48 -6.73 -14.50
N PHE A 13 5.72 -7.80 -14.73
CA PHE A 13 5.20 -8.67 -13.66
C PHE A 13 6.32 -9.39 -12.89
N GLY A 14 7.44 -9.70 -13.54
CA GLY A 14 8.62 -10.23 -12.90
C GLY A 14 9.30 -9.25 -11.96
N LEU A 15 9.40 -8.02 -12.37
CA LEU A 15 9.95 -6.94 -11.55
C LEU A 15 9.06 -6.66 -10.33
N LEU A 16 7.73 -6.68 -10.50
CA LEU A 16 6.80 -6.54 -9.36
C LEU A 16 6.97 -7.66 -8.33
N ALA A 17 7.10 -8.91 -8.78
CA ALA A 17 7.34 -10.02 -7.88
C ALA A 17 8.70 -9.91 -7.17
N ALA A 18 9.76 -9.51 -7.88
CA ALA A 18 11.08 -9.29 -7.29
C ALA A 18 11.08 -8.16 -6.25
N LEU A 19 10.42 -7.03 -6.57
CA LEU A 19 10.21 -5.93 -5.62
C LEU A 19 9.41 -6.42 -4.40
N GLY A 20 8.38 -7.23 -4.61
CA GLY A 20 7.60 -7.82 -3.53
C GLY A 20 8.46 -8.67 -2.58
N VAL A 21 9.37 -9.50 -3.11
CA VAL A 21 10.31 -10.28 -2.30
C VAL A 21 11.24 -9.36 -1.49
N VAL A 22 11.76 -8.31 -2.08
CA VAL A 22 12.61 -7.32 -1.38
C VAL A 22 11.83 -6.66 -0.24
N LEU A 23 10.56 -6.27 -0.47
CA LEU A 23 9.72 -5.68 0.57
C LEU A 23 9.39 -6.66 1.70
N VAL A 24 9.12 -7.92 1.38
CA VAL A 24 8.91 -8.97 2.41
C VAL A 24 10.16 -9.14 3.28
N LEU A 25 11.34 -9.24 2.66
CA LEU A 25 12.59 -9.35 3.39
C LEU A 25 12.86 -8.11 4.25
N ALA A 26 12.63 -6.91 3.70
CA ALA A 26 12.76 -5.66 4.45
C ALA A 26 11.77 -5.60 5.63
N GLY A 27 10.53 -6.04 5.44
CA GLY A 27 9.53 -6.14 6.50
C GLY A 27 9.94 -7.11 7.61
N LEU A 28 10.47 -8.30 7.26
CA LEU A 28 10.98 -9.27 8.24
C LEU A 28 12.17 -8.73 9.04
N VAL A 29 13.14 -8.11 8.35
CA VAL A 29 14.28 -7.47 9.02
C VAL A 29 13.81 -6.33 9.92
N GLY A 30 12.86 -5.52 9.47
CA GLY A 30 12.27 -4.44 10.27
C GLY A 30 11.53 -4.95 11.51
N LEU A 31 10.89 -6.12 11.46
CA LEU A 31 10.28 -6.75 12.65
C LEU A 31 11.33 -7.21 13.67
N ILE A 32 12.49 -7.66 13.22
CA ILE A 32 13.59 -8.05 14.11
C ILE A 32 14.24 -6.81 14.76
N TYR A 33 14.41 -5.74 13.97
CA TYR A 33 15.04 -4.49 14.40
C TYR A 33 14.04 -3.33 14.47
N THR A 34 12.93 -3.52 15.20
CA THR A 34 11.79 -2.56 15.25
C THR A 34 12.21 -1.15 15.67
N GLY A 35 13.17 -0.99 16.57
CA GLY A 35 13.69 0.32 16.97
C GLY A 35 14.35 1.08 15.81
N VAL A 36 15.16 0.39 15.01
CA VAL A 36 15.78 0.96 13.81
C VAL A 36 14.71 1.26 12.75
N ALA A 37 13.76 0.34 12.57
CA ALA A 37 12.63 0.52 11.63
C ALA A 37 11.78 1.74 12.00
N THR A 38 11.56 2.00 13.31
CA THR A 38 10.86 3.20 13.78
C THR A 38 11.59 4.48 13.37
N LEU A 39 12.88 4.58 13.67
CA LEU A 39 13.64 5.79 13.32
C LEU A 39 13.72 5.99 11.81
N THR A 40 13.97 4.92 11.06
CA THR A 40 14.04 4.99 9.59
C THR A 40 12.70 5.41 8.99
N SER A 41 11.57 4.86 9.47
CA SER A 41 10.24 5.24 8.99
C SER A 41 9.91 6.70 9.35
N MET A 42 10.31 7.19 10.52
CA MET A 42 10.14 8.61 10.89
C MET A 42 10.93 9.54 9.97
N LEU A 43 12.20 9.21 9.67
CA LEU A 43 13.01 9.98 8.73
C LEU A 43 12.40 9.99 7.32
N LEU A 44 11.96 8.82 6.81
CA LEU A 44 11.25 8.73 5.53
C LEU A 44 9.99 9.59 5.53
N PHE A 45 9.17 9.49 6.58
CA PHE A 45 7.95 10.27 6.71
C PHE A 45 8.23 11.77 6.75
N GLY A 46 9.25 12.20 7.50
CA GLY A 46 9.70 13.59 7.55
C GLY A 46 10.14 14.12 6.18
N TRP A 47 10.90 13.36 5.41
CA TRP A 47 11.30 13.71 4.05
C TRP A 47 10.10 13.78 3.10
N LEU A 48 9.15 12.84 3.19
CA LEU A 48 7.91 12.86 2.41
C LEU A 48 7.07 14.11 2.71
N LEU A 49 6.99 14.52 3.99
CA LEU A 49 6.29 15.75 4.39
C LEU A 49 6.99 16.99 3.82
N LEU A 50 8.31 17.05 3.84
CA LEU A 50 9.08 18.17 3.26
C LEU A 50 8.86 18.26 1.76
N ILE A 51 9.05 17.17 1.05
CA ILE A 51 8.89 17.11 -0.42
C ILE A 51 7.43 17.42 -0.79
N GLY A 52 6.47 16.77 -0.11
CA GLY A 52 5.05 16.99 -0.33
C GLY A 52 4.62 18.43 -0.03
N GLY A 53 5.16 19.02 1.04
CA GLY A 53 4.94 20.43 1.39
C GLY A 53 5.54 21.39 0.37
N ALA A 54 6.76 21.14 -0.13
CA ALA A 54 7.38 21.94 -1.19
C ALA A 54 6.60 21.87 -2.50
N VAL A 55 6.21 20.67 -2.93
CA VAL A 55 5.37 20.49 -4.13
C VAL A 55 4.00 21.13 -3.94
N GLY A 56 3.38 20.96 -2.76
CA GLY A 56 2.12 21.58 -2.40
C GLY A 56 2.18 23.11 -2.45
N LEU A 57 3.29 23.71 -1.99
CA LEU A 57 3.50 25.15 -2.04
C LEU A 57 3.64 25.65 -3.50
N LEU A 58 4.39 24.93 -4.32
CA LEU A 58 4.50 25.22 -5.76
C LEU A 58 3.13 25.16 -6.44
N HIS A 59 2.34 24.14 -6.13
CA HIS A 59 0.99 24.00 -6.67
C HIS A 59 0.06 25.11 -6.20
N ALA A 60 0.11 25.48 -4.93
CA ALA A 60 -0.67 26.61 -4.39
C ALA A 60 -0.29 27.93 -5.10
N ILE A 61 1.01 28.17 -5.36
CA ILE A 61 1.48 29.35 -6.08
C ILE A 61 0.93 29.39 -7.52
N GLN A 62 0.84 28.25 -8.19
CA GLN A 62 0.24 28.17 -9.54
C GLN A 62 -1.27 28.42 -9.52
N ALA A 63 -1.95 28.07 -8.43
CA ALA A 63 -3.39 28.24 -8.24
C ALA A 63 -3.81 29.59 -7.63
N ARG A 64 -3.00 30.66 -7.77
CA ARG A 64 -3.20 31.99 -7.14
C ARG A 64 -4.54 32.66 -7.43
N GLY A 65 -5.25 32.25 -8.47
CA GLY A 65 -6.57 32.81 -8.85
C GLY A 65 -7.76 32.12 -8.19
N THR A 66 -7.57 31.12 -7.34
CA THR A 66 -8.65 30.34 -6.74
C THR A 66 -8.89 30.71 -5.28
N ASN A 67 -10.14 30.55 -4.81
CA ASN A 67 -10.50 30.77 -3.40
C ASN A 67 -9.74 29.83 -2.42
N PHE A 68 -9.15 28.76 -2.92
CA PHE A 68 -8.40 27.76 -2.12
C PHE A 68 -6.90 28.04 -2.02
N PHE A 69 -6.40 29.11 -2.62
CA PHE A 69 -4.97 29.49 -2.57
C PHE A 69 -4.42 29.53 -1.14
N TRP A 70 -5.07 30.29 -0.26
CA TRP A 70 -4.61 30.44 1.12
C TRP A 70 -4.62 29.12 1.90
N LEU A 71 -5.63 28.28 1.68
CA LEU A 71 -5.70 26.97 2.31
C LEU A 71 -4.53 26.08 1.84
N GLY A 72 -4.23 26.09 0.54
CA GLY A 72 -3.09 25.37 -0.02
C GLY A 72 -1.75 25.83 0.56
N VAL A 73 -1.54 27.14 0.69
CA VAL A 73 -0.32 27.70 1.30
C VAL A 73 -0.19 27.30 2.77
N VAL A 74 -1.26 27.39 3.55
CA VAL A 74 -1.25 27.03 4.98
C VAL A 74 -0.94 25.52 5.14
N VAL A 75 -1.62 24.65 4.38
CA VAL A 75 -1.40 23.20 4.46
C VAL A 75 0.04 22.84 4.02
N ALA A 76 0.54 23.42 2.93
CA ALA A 76 1.89 23.19 2.46
C ALA A 76 2.94 23.66 3.50
N SER A 77 2.75 24.83 4.09
CA SER A 77 3.64 25.36 5.13
C SER A 77 3.64 24.50 6.38
N LEU A 78 2.46 24.00 6.80
CA LEU A 78 2.32 23.06 7.91
C LEU A 78 3.06 21.73 7.64
N ASN A 79 2.95 21.20 6.41
CA ASN A 79 3.68 19.99 6.02
C ASN A 79 5.20 20.19 6.07
N ILE A 80 5.69 21.34 5.59
CA ILE A 80 7.13 21.67 5.67
C ILE A 80 7.56 21.77 7.13
N ALA A 81 6.83 22.52 7.95
CA ALA A 81 7.14 22.68 9.38
C ALA A 81 7.13 21.33 10.11
N ALA A 82 6.12 20.51 9.88
CA ALA A 82 6.03 19.16 10.43
C ALA A 82 7.19 18.29 9.96
N GLY A 83 7.55 18.30 8.67
CA GLY A 83 8.69 17.56 8.12
C GLY A 83 10.01 17.95 8.78
N VAL A 84 10.26 19.23 8.98
CA VAL A 84 11.45 19.72 9.71
C VAL A 84 11.47 19.22 11.14
N VAL A 85 10.36 19.28 11.87
CA VAL A 85 10.26 18.80 13.25
C VAL A 85 10.51 17.30 13.33
N VAL A 86 9.90 16.50 12.43
CA VAL A 86 10.04 15.05 12.42
C VAL A 86 11.49 14.63 12.12
N ILE A 87 12.17 15.30 11.18
CA ILE A 87 13.57 15.00 10.87
C ILE A 87 14.50 15.44 12.02
N SER A 88 14.21 16.57 12.65
CA SER A 88 15.03 17.10 13.72
C SER A 88 14.93 16.30 15.02
N ARG A 89 13.75 15.70 15.29
CA ARG A 89 13.45 14.96 16.52
C ARG A 89 12.61 13.71 16.23
N PRO A 90 13.17 12.70 15.56
CA PRO A 90 12.39 11.54 15.11
C PRO A 90 11.82 10.71 16.28
N GLU A 91 12.52 10.67 17.42
CA GLU A 91 12.02 9.97 18.62
C GLU A 91 10.78 10.65 19.19
N ALA A 92 10.82 11.96 19.38
CA ALA A 92 9.67 12.72 19.87
C ALA A 92 8.48 12.67 18.90
N ALA A 93 8.75 12.67 17.60
CA ALA A 93 7.72 12.48 16.58
C ALA A 93 7.08 11.08 16.66
N ALA A 94 7.88 10.03 16.87
CA ALA A 94 7.38 8.68 17.08
C ALA A 94 6.54 8.56 18.36
N GLU A 95 6.94 9.21 19.45
CA GLU A 95 6.17 9.27 20.69
C GLU A 95 4.81 9.93 20.49
N ALA A 96 4.78 11.10 19.84
CA ALA A 96 3.54 11.83 19.55
C ALA A 96 2.60 11.02 18.64
N LEU A 97 3.15 10.40 17.58
CA LEU A 97 2.38 9.62 16.63
C LEU A 97 1.81 8.34 17.27
N THR A 98 2.61 7.68 18.12
CA THR A 98 2.16 6.49 18.87
C THR A 98 1.06 6.84 19.87
N MET A 99 1.17 7.96 20.58
CA MET A 99 0.12 8.44 21.47
C MET A 99 -1.17 8.72 20.70
N PHE A 100 -1.08 9.38 19.55
CA PHE A 100 -2.22 9.65 18.70
C PHE A 100 -2.86 8.36 18.17
N ALA A 101 -2.05 7.39 17.72
CA ALA A 101 -2.54 6.08 17.29
C ALA A 101 -3.23 5.32 18.43
N ALA A 102 -2.67 5.32 19.64
CA ALA A 102 -3.28 4.70 20.80
C ALA A 102 -4.66 5.31 21.12
N LEU A 103 -4.79 6.64 21.06
CA LEU A 103 -6.08 7.32 21.24
C LEU A 103 -7.08 6.97 20.14
N LEU A 104 -6.64 6.83 18.89
CA LEU A 104 -7.49 6.36 17.78
C LEU A 104 -7.96 4.91 18.00
N PHE A 105 -7.09 4.03 18.46
CA PHE A 105 -7.47 2.65 18.78
C PHE A 105 -8.46 2.59 19.96
N LEU A 106 -8.26 3.40 21.00
CA LEU A 106 -9.18 3.48 22.13
C LEU A 106 -10.55 3.99 21.68
N THR A 107 -10.59 5.15 21.03
CA THR A 107 -11.85 5.74 20.57
C THR A 107 -12.55 4.85 19.56
N GLY A 108 -11.83 4.36 18.56
CA GLY A 108 -12.36 3.44 17.54
C GLY A 108 -12.84 2.11 18.14
N GLY A 109 -12.11 1.58 19.13
CA GLY A 109 -12.50 0.38 19.87
C GLY A 109 -13.80 0.59 20.67
N VAL A 110 -13.90 1.69 21.41
CA VAL A 110 -15.12 2.04 22.16
C VAL A 110 -16.31 2.24 21.22
N PHE A 111 -16.15 2.98 20.12
CA PHE A 111 -17.23 3.17 19.16
C PHE A 111 -17.68 1.89 18.48
N ARG A 112 -16.75 0.98 18.15
CA ARG A 112 -17.10 -0.34 17.59
C ARG A 112 -17.83 -1.21 18.61
N LEU A 113 -17.38 -1.24 19.86
CA LEU A 113 -18.06 -1.97 20.92
C LEU A 113 -19.47 -1.41 21.18
N ALA A 114 -19.60 -0.10 21.35
CA ALA A 114 -20.88 0.56 21.55
C ALA A 114 -21.81 0.34 20.34
N GLY A 115 -21.31 0.52 19.11
CA GLY A 115 -22.08 0.31 17.89
C GLY A 115 -22.54 -1.14 17.72
N SER A 116 -21.70 -2.12 18.07
CA SER A 116 -22.06 -3.53 17.99
C SER A 116 -23.18 -3.92 18.99
N LEU A 117 -23.22 -3.29 20.16
CA LEU A 117 -24.28 -3.54 21.15
C LEU A 117 -25.63 -2.95 20.70
N VAL A 118 -25.61 -1.84 19.94
CA VAL A 118 -26.82 -1.17 19.42
C VAL A 118 -27.34 -1.84 18.17
N VAL A 119 -26.44 -2.20 17.23
CA VAL A 119 -26.79 -2.79 15.94
C VAL A 119 -26.42 -4.28 15.93
N ARG A 120 -27.37 -5.11 16.35
CA ARG A 120 -27.23 -6.58 16.34
C ARG A 120 -27.50 -7.11 14.92
N GLY A 121 -26.51 -7.07 14.03
CA GLY A 121 -26.56 -7.60 12.66
C GLY A 121 -25.75 -8.89 12.49
N THR A 122 -25.74 -9.43 11.26
CA THR A 122 -24.99 -10.66 10.89
C THR A 122 -23.49 -10.60 11.17
N GLN A 123 -22.90 -9.40 11.30
CA GLN A 123 -21.48 -9.19 11.57
C GLN A 123 -21.18 -8.77 13.03
N PHE A 124 -22.18 -8.90 13.91
CA PHE A 124 -22.05 -8.50 15.33
C PHE A 124 -20.79 -9.08 15.98
N GLY A 125 -20.58 -10.39 15.90
CA GLY A 125 -19.44 -11.06 16.52
C GLY A 125 -18.08 -10.56 16.00
N TRP A 126 -17.96 -10.34 14.70
CA TRP A 126 -16.73 -9.84 14.08
C TRP A 126 -16.41 -8.40 14.51
N THR A 127 -17.42 -7.54 14.54
CA THR A 127 -17.27 -6.13 14.97
C THR A 127 -16.92 -6.05 16.47
N LEU A 128 -17.49 -6.93 17.28
CA LEU A 128 -17.17 -7.01 18.71
C LEU A 128 -15.70 -7.40 18.94
N VAL A 129 -15.21 -8.43 18.23
CA VAL A 129 -13.80 -8.87 18.30
C VAL A 129 -12.87 -7.75 17.87
N GLN A 130 -13.15 -7.08 16.76
CA GLN A 130 -12.33 -5.95 16.29
C GLN A 130 -12.32 -4.78 17.29
N GLY A 131 -13.49 -4.46 17.88
CA GLY A 131 -13.60 -3.40 18.88
C GLY A 131 -12.82 -3.72 20.15
N ALA A 132 -12.95 -4.96 20.67
CA ALA A 132 -12.23 -5.41 21.84
C ALA A 132 -10.72 -5.45 21.59
N PHE A 133 -10.29 -5.94 20.43
CA PHE A 133 -8.87 -5.96 20.05
C PHE A 133 -8.29 -4.55 19.90
N GLY A 134 -9.01 -3.63 19.27
CA GLY A 134 -8.59 -2.23 19.15
C GLY A 134 -8.46 -1.55 20.50
N LEU A 135 -9.44 -1.76 21.40
CA LEU A 135 -9.41 -1.23 22.77
C LEU A 135 -8.22 -1.78 23.56
N LEU A 136 -8.00 -3.10 23.49
CA LEU A 136 -6.88 -3.77 24.17
C LEU A 136 -5.53 -3.23 23.67
N LEU A 137 -5.35 -3.10 22.35
CA LEU A 137 -4.14 -2.52 21.77
C LEU A 137 -3.93 -1.07 22.22
N GLY A 138 -4.97 -0.25 22.20
CA GLY A 138 -4.88 1.15 22.65
C GLY A 138 -4.44 1.27 24.10
N ILE A 139 -5.02 0.46 25.00
CA ILE A 139 -4.65 0.41 26.42
C ILE A 139 -3.20 -0.06 26.59
N LEU A 140 -2.82 -1.14 25.91
CA LEU A 140 -1.49 -1.74 26.04
C LEU A 140 -0.39 -0.77 25.56
N VAL A 141 -0.62 -0.09 24.45
CA VAL A 141 0.31 0.92 23.91
C VAL A 141 0.41 2.11 24.87
N LEU A 142 -0.70 2.59 25.40
CA LEU A 142 -0.71 3.75 26.29
C LEU A 142 -0.13 3.43 27.67
N ALA A 143 -0.37 2.22 28.21
CA ALA A 143 0.18 1.80 29.49
C ALA A 143 1.71 1.73 29.51
N SER A 144 2.33 1.48 28.35
CA SER A 144 3.80 1.39 28.20
C SER A 144 4.40 2.63 27.56
N TRP A 145 3.59 3.69 27.31
CA TRP A 145 4.08 4.94 26.72
C TRP A 145 4.99 5.68 27.73
N PRO A 146 6.09 6.36 27.30
CA PRO A 146 6.59 6.54 25.92
C PRO A 146 7.45 5.37 25.38
N SER A 147 7.81 4.39 26.21
CA SER A 147 8.72 3.30 25.83
C SER A 147 8.21 2.45 24.67
N SER A 148 6.89 2.28 24.56
CA SER A 148 6.23 1.53 23.47
C SER A 148 6.45 2.18 22.10
N SER A 149 6.65 3.50 22.04
CA SER A 149 6.78 4.25 20.78
C SER A 149 7.97 3.79 19.94
N LYS A 150 9.04 3.33 20.58
CA LYS A 150 10.23 2.80 19.90
C LYS A 150 9.95 1.56 19.05
N TYR A 151 8.89 0.82 19.39
CA TYR A 151 8.58 -0.46 18.76
C TYR A 151 7.30 -0.40 17.91
N VAL A 152 6.29 0.35 18.35
CA VAL A 152 4.96 0.37 17.75
C VAL A 152 5.01 0.83 16.30
N ILE A 153 5.62 1.96 16.02
CA ILE A 153 5.68 2.52 14.65
C ILE A 153 6.47 1.60 13.73
N GLY A 154 7.64 1.13 14.20
CA GLY A 154 8.46 0.19 13.43
C GLY A 154 7.78 -1.13 13.16
N CYS A 155 7.03 -1.66 14.13
CA CYS A 155 6.24 -2.87 13.95
C CYS A 155 5.15 -2.68 12.88
N PHE A 156 4.36 -1.59 12.96
CA PHE A 156 3.34 -1.30 11.97
C PHE A 156 3.93 -1.08 10.57
N PHE A 157 5.01 -0.33 10.47
CA PHE A 157 5.69 -0.09 9.21
C PHE A 157 6.24 -1.37 8.59
N SER A 158 6.90 -2.20 9.39
CA SER A 158 7.44 -3.48 8.96
C SER A 158 6.35 -4.45 8.51
N LEU A 159 5.22 -4.46 9.24
CA LEU A 159 4.06 -5.27 8.89
C LEU A 159 3.42 -4.79 7.58
N ALA A 160 3.31 -3.47 7.38
CA ALA A 160 2.83 -2.90 6.14
C ALA A 160 3.72 -3.31 4.95
N LEU A 161 5.05 -3.17 5.08
CA LEU A 161 6.00 -3.62 4.04
C LEU A 161 5.85 -5.11 3.72
N LEU A 162 5.63 -5.94 4.75
CA LEU A 162 5.47 -7.37 4.59
C LEU A 162 4.18 -7.69 3.81
N PHE A 163 3.06 -7.08 4.18
CA PHE A 163 1.79 -7.29 3.48
C PHE A 163 1.79 -6.70 2.06
N ASP A 164 2.37 -5.51 1.86
CA ASP A 164 2.53 -4.90 0.55
C ASP A 164 3.42 -5.77 -0.36
N GLY A 165 4.52 -6.29 0.19
CA GLY A 165 5.39 -7.22 -0.50
C GLY A 165 4.68 -8.51 -0.92
N LEU A 166 3.89 -9.12 -0.02
CA LEU A 166 3.06 -10.29 -0.35
C LEU A 166 2.03 -9.96 -1.43
N GLY A 167 1.39 -8.79 -1.37
CA GLY A 167 0.46 -8.29 -2.37
C GLY A 167 1.12 -8.16 -3.76
N LEU A 168 2.32 -7.58 -3.82
CA LEU A 168 3.09 -7.45 -5.06
C LEU A 168 3.51 -8.81 -5.63
N ILE A 169 3.92 -9.76 -4.78
CA ILE A 169 4.22 -11.13 -5.19
C ILE A 169 2.97 -11.79 -5.78
N ALA A 170 1.84 -11.71 -5.08
CA ALA A 170 0.58 -12.29 -5.55
C ALA A 170 0.15 -11.70 -6.90
N THR A 171 0.26 -10.36 -7.06
CA THR A 171 -0.05 -9.66 -8.31
C THR A 171 0.92 -10.05 -9.43
N GLY A 172 2.21 -10.15 -9.14
CA GLY A 172 3.24 -10.54 -10.09
C GLY A 172 3.05 -11.96 -10.62
N PHE A 173 2.72 -12.93 -9.76
CA PHE A 173 2.42 -14.31 -10.17
C PHE A 173 1.06 -14.42 -10.84
N GLY A 174 0.01 -13.74 -10.31
CA GLY A 174 -1.33 -13.74 -10.88
C GLY A 174 -1.36 -13.15 -12.29
N GLY A 175 -0.69 -12.02 -12.50
CA GLY A 175 -0.60 -11.37 -13.80
C GLY A 175 0.09 -12.22 -14.86
N ARG A 176 1.17 -12.93 -14.52
CA ARG A 176 1.85 -13.87 -15.43
C ARG A 176 0.93 -15.00 -15.88
N ARG A 177 0.12 -15.55 -14.97
CA ARG A 177 -0.82 -16.63 -15.29
C ARG A 177 -1.91 -16.18 -16.25
N ILE A 178 -2.44 -14.98 -16.06
CA ILE A 178 -3.48 -14.39 -16.93
C ILE A 178 -2.91 -14.13 -18.33
N VAL A 179 -1.73 -13.53 -18.43
CA VAL A 179 -1.05 -13.28 -19.71
C VAL A 179 -0.78 -14.59 -20.45
N GLY A 180 -0.35 -15.64 -19.75
CA GLY A 180 -0.15 -16.98 -20.33
C GLY A 180 -1.45 -17.56 -20.93
N MET A 181 -2.55 -17.53 -20.18
CA MET A 181 -3.85 -18.04 -20.65
C MET A 181 -4.40 -17.26 -21.86
N VAL A 182 -4.20 -15.92 -21.88
CA VAL A 182 -4.63 -15.08 -23.01
C VAL A 182 -3.80 -15.38 -24.26
N SER A 183 -2.48 -15.55 -24.12
CA SER A 183 -1.61 -15.87 -25.24
C SER A 183 -1.90 -17.25 -25.85
N GLU A 184 -2.22 -18.25 -25.02
CA GLU A 184 -2.64 -19.58 -25.48
C GLU A 184 -3.98 -19.54 -26.24
N ARG A 185 -4.97 -18.75 -25.76
CA ARG A 185 -6.24 -18.59 -26.45
C ARG A 185 -6.08 -17.90 -27.81
N LEU A 186 -5.29 -16.84 -27.88
CA LEU A 186 -5.02 -16.15 -29.14
C LEU A 186 -4.25 -17.03 -30.13
N ALA A 187 -3.33 -17.85 -29.66
CA ALA A 187 -2.61 -18.81 -30.49
C ALA A 187 -3.55 -19.90 -31.05
N ALA A 188 -4.46 -20.41 -30.22
CA ALA A 188 -5.46 -21.39 -30.64
C ALA A 188 -6.45 -20.80 -31.66
N GLU A 189 -6.91 -19.56 -31.45
CA GLU A 189 -7.83 -18.87 -32.38
C GLU A 189 -7.16 -18.57 -33.73
N ASN A 190 -5.89 -18.14 -33.70
CA ASN A 190 -5.15 -17.92 -34.95
C ASN A 190 -4.84 -19.23 -35.71
N GLY A 191 -4.59 -20.33 -34.97
CA GLY A 191 -4.42 -21.65 -35.57
C GLY A 191 -5.69 -22.16 -36.27
N ALA A 192 -6.85 -21.98 -35.61
CA ALA A 192 -8.14 -22.36 -36.19
C ALA A 192 -8.52 -21.51 -37.42
N ARG A 193 -8.14 -20.23 -37.45
CA ARG A 193 -8.35 -19.36 -38.63
C ARG A 193 -7.48 -19.77 -39.81
N SER A 194 -6.23 -20.14 -39.58
CA SER A 194 -5.32 -20.57 -40.65
C SER A 194 -5.75 -21.90 -41.29
N GLU A 195 -6.37 -22.81 -40.54
CA GLU A 195 -6.96 -24.06 -41.07
C GLU A 195 -8.22 -23.82 -41.90
N THR A 196 -8.99 -22.75 -41.60
CA THR A 196 -10.24 -22.42 -42.33
C THR A 196 -9.95 -21.66 -43.63
N ASP A 197 -8.79 -20.99 -43.72
CA ASP A 197 -8.36 -20.25 -44.90
C ASP A 197 -7.52 -21.06 -45.88
N GLU A 198 -7.31 -22.38 -45.64
CA GLU A 198 -6.64 -23.25 -46.61
C GLU A 198 -7.53 -23.39 -47.85
N PRO A 199 -7.05 -23.01 -49.08
CA PRO A 199 -7.93 -22.99 -50.24
C PRO A 199 -8.33 -24.42 -50.58
N VAL A 200 -9.65 -24.68 -50.56
CA VAL A 200 -10.24 -25.93 -51.02
C VAL A 200 -9.62 -26.27 -52.39
N ALA A 201 -8.80 -27.33 -52.45
CA ALA A 201 -8.18 -27.81 -53.65
C ALA A 201 -9.24 -27.95 -54.75
N LYS A 202 -9.06 -27.22 -55.87
CA LYS A 202 -9.95 -27.31 -57.04
C LYS A 202 -10.05 -28.75 -57.48
N PRO A 203 -11.25 -29.29 -57.70
CA PRO A 203 -11.41 -30.62 -58.24
C PRO A 203 -10.76 -30.72 -59.65
N VAL A 204 -9.84 -31.67 -59.78
CA VAL A 204 -9.21 -32.02 -61.04
C VAL A 204 -10.35 -32.47 -61.99
N GLN A 205 -10.57 -31.73 -63.07
CA GLN A 205 -11.47 -32.17 -64.14
C GLN A 205 -10.79 -33.27 -64.92
N PRO A 206 -11.45 -34.44 -65.08
CA PRO A 206 -10.94 -35.49 -66.01
C PRO A 206 -11.21 -35.05 -67.44
N GLU A 207 -10.21 -35.19 -68.31
CA GLU A 207 -10.33 -35.12 -69.78
C GLU A 207 -11.14 -36.31 -70.31
#